data_a9a86bb24c4b271c99702f39870cb0b7
#
_entry.id   a9a86bb24c4b271c99702f39870cb0b7
#
_cell.length_a   1.000
_cell.length_b   1.000
_cell.length_c   1.000
_cell.angle_alpha   90.00
_cell.angle_beta   90.00
_cell.angle_gamma   90.00
#
_symmetry.space_group_name_H-M   'P 1'
#
loop_
_entity.id
_entity.type
_entity.pdbx_description
1 polymer ?
#
loop_
_entity_poly.entity_id
_entity_poly.type
_entity_poly.pdbx_seq_one_letter_code
_entity_poly.pdbx_strand_id
1 'polypeptide(L)'
;METKQIIETAEEKLIHTYNRYQIVLDKGDGVRLYDTDGKEYLDFGAGIAVFALGYNNKEYNDALKSQIDKLIHTSNYFYNEPAVSAAQAITKASGMDRVFFTNSGTESIEGAIKLAKKYAYLKTGRTDSEIIAMHHSFHGRSMGALAVTGNKHYQEAFGPMIPGIKFANYNDLESVKQLVNDKTCAIIFETVQGEGGIYPATNEFIQGVRKLCDEKGILLILDEIQCGMGRTGTMFAFQQYGVKPDILTVAKALGCGVPVGAFLATEEVAKALVPGDHGTTYGGNPLACAAATKVFELFEKQNILANVKEVSAYLEKKLDELVKDYDFIVERRGLGLMQGLELSISPKDVIASALDNGLILFSAGTNVIRMVPPLVITKSDVDEMIDKLKKSF
;
A
#
# COMPACT_ATOMS: atom_id res chain seq x y z
N MET A 1 15.67 23.92 16.66
CA MET A 1 16.80 23.86 15.70
C MET A 1 16.36 24.60 14.44
N GLU A 2 17.25 25.33 13.80
CA GLU A 2 16.97 25.92 12.49
C GLU A 2 16.92 24.84 11.40
N THR A 3 16.14 25.05 10.34
CA THR A 3 15.95 24.13 9.20
C THR A 3 17.28 23.56 8.69
N LYS A 4 18.27 24.42 8.45
CA LYS A 4 19.60 24.01 7.99
C LYS A 4 20.31 23.06 8.95
N GLN A 5 20.26 23.34 10.25
CA GLN A 5 20.90 22.49 11.27
C GLN A 5 20.23 21.11 11.35
N ILE A 6 18.90 21.03 11.18
CA ILE A 6 18.16 19.76 11.17
C ILE A 6 18.62 18.92 9.98
N ILE A 7 18.70 19.51 8.78
CA ILE A 7 19.14 18.83 7.55
C ILE A 7 20.59 18.34 7.71
N GLU A 8 21.53 19.20 8.10
CA GLU A 8 22.93 18.84 8.29
C GLU A 8 23.09 17.69 9.29
N THR A 9 22.38 17.77 10.44
CA THR A 9 22.40 16.70 11.45
C THR A 9 21.81 15.40 10.91
N ALA A 10 20.71 15.47 10.14
CA ALA A 10 20.11 14.28 9.53
C ALA A 10 21.05 13.59 8.53
N GLU A 11 21.71 14.37 7.66
CA GLU A 11 22.68 13.83 6.71
C GLU A 11 23.92 13.21 7.42
N GLU A 12 24.32 13.74 8.58
CA GLU A 12 25.42 13.17 9.38
C GLU A 12 25.01 11.89 10.15
N LYS A 13 23.79 11.83 10.68
CA LYS A 13 23.40 10.79 11.67
C LYS A 13 22.54 9.67 11.10
N LEU A 14 21.83 9.89 9.99
CA LEU A 14 20.96 8.87 9.38
C LEU A 14 21.68 8.16 8.24
N ILE A 15 21.48 6.84 8.12
CA ILE A 15 21.99 6.09 6.96
C ILE A 15 21.36 6.67 5.68
N HIS A 16 22.19 7.03 4.71
CA HIS A 16 21.79 7.73 3.49
C HIS A 16 21.21 6.76 2.45
N THR A 17 19.98 6.29 2.68
CA THR A 17 19.23 5.42 1.75
C THR A 17 18.17 6.18 0.94
N TYR A 18 17.96 7.46 1.24
CA TYR A 18 17.01 8.33 0.56
C TYR A 18 17.65 9.64 0.12
N ASN A 19 17.35 10.09 -1.10
CA ASN A 19 17.61 11.46 -1.54
C ASN A 19 16.46 12.34 -1.03
N ARG A 20 16.64 12.95 0.16
CA ARG A 20 15.60 13.76 0.80
C ARG A 20 15.49 15.13 0.14
N TYR A 21 14.24 15.60 -0.02
CA TYR A 21 13.99 17.01 -0.35
C TYR A 21 14.52 17.91 0.77
N GLN A 22 15.08 19.07 0.40
CA GLN A 22 15.73 19.98 1.35
C GLN A 22 14.70 20.86 2.09
N ILE A 23 13.65 20.24 2.62
CA ILE A 23 12.60 20.85 3.46
C ILE A 23 12.46 20.07 4.77
N VAL A 24 12.03 20.74 5.81
CA VAL A 24 11.73 20.12 7.10
C VAL A 24 10.26 20.32 7.42
N LEU A 25 9.47 19.26 7.22
CA LEU A 25 8.04 19.30 7.52
C LEU A 25 7.83 19.27 9.05
N ASP A 26 6.99 20.15 9.56
CA ASP A 26 6.74 20.34 10.99
C ASP A 26 5.33 19.89 11.41
N LYS A 27 4.31 20.28 10.66
CA LYS A 27 2.91 19.98 10.99
C LYS A 27 2.07 19.72 9.75
N GLY A 28 0.90 19.10 9.96
CA GLY A 28 -0.10 18.88 8.94
C GLY A 28 -1.50 19.21 9.44
N ASP A 29 -2.37 19.66 8.52
CA ASP A 29 -3.78 19.90 8.78
C ASP A 29 -4.61 19.59 7.53
N GLY A 30 -5.64 18.76 7.66
CA GLY A 30 -6.43 18.29 6.53
C GLY A 30 -5.55 17.63 5.46
N VAL A 31 -5.46 18.25 4.29
CA VAL A 31 -4.69 17.76 3.14
C VAL A 31 -3.41 18.55 2.90
N ARG A 32 -2.99 19.33 3.90
CA ARG A 32 -1.85 20.25 3.81
C ARG A 32 -0.77 19.89 4.80
N LEU A 33 0.47 20.12 4.38
CA LEU A 33 1.66 20.04 5.21
C LEU A 33 2.32 21.42 5.27
N TYR A 34 3.00 21.69 6.36
CA TYR A 34 3.70 22.95 6.59
C TYR A 34 5.14 22.63 7.02
N ASP A 35 6.10 23.34 6.46
CA ASP A 35 7.49 23.24 6.88
C ASP A 35 7.81 24.15 8.08
N THR A 36 9.01 24.04 8.59
CA THR A 36 9.50 24.85 9.73
C THR A 36 9.59 26.35 9.41
N ASP A 37 9.61 26.74 8.15
CA ASP A 37 9.61 28.13 7.69
C ASP A 37 8.19 28.68 7.47
N GLY A 38 7.17 27.81 7.68
CA GLY A 38 5.75 28.15 7.58
C GLY A 38 5.20 28.08 6.15
N LYS A 39 5.98 27.60 5.17
CA LYS A 39 5.48 27.37 3.82
C LYS A 39 4.49 26.22 3.80
N GLU A 40 3.38 26.43 3.10
CA GLU A 40 2.32 25.45 2.92
C GLU A 40 2.52 24.62 1.66
N TYR A 41 2.21 23.32 1.78
CA TYR A 41 2.23 22.36 0.69
C TYR A 41 0.90 21.60 0.62
N LEU A 42 0.26 21.61 -0.53
CA LEU A 42 -0.84 20.68 -0.83
C LEU A 42 -0.26 19.28 -1.04
N ASP A 43 -0.73 18.29 -0.28
CA ASP A 43 -0.13 16.96 -0.28
C ASP A 43 -0.93 15.98 -1.15
N PHE A 44 -0.37 15.63 -2.31
CA PHE A 44 -0.88 14.57 -3.18
C PHE A 44 -0.07 13.27 -3.08
N GLY A 45 0.72 13.14 -2.00
CA GLY A 45 1.50 11.94 -1.69
C GLY A 45 1.03 11.18 -0.45
N ALA A 46 0.42 11.87 0.52
CA ALA A 46 -0.11 11.31 1.78
C ALA A 46 0.88 10.37 2.52
N GLY A 47 2.19 10.70 2.51
CA GLY A 47 3.21 9.81 3.08
C GLY A 47 3.29 8.46 2.38
N ILE A 48 3.10 8.43 1.06
CA ILE A 48 2.99 7.26 0.18
C ILE A 48 1.72 6.44 0.49
N ALA A 49 0.56 7.11 0.30
CA ALA A 49 -0.79 6.54 0.50
C ALA A 49 -1.10 6.09 1.94
N VAL A 50 -0.49 6.72 2.95
CA VAL A 50 -0.66 6.37 4.37
C VAL A 50 -1.77 7.19 5.02
N PHE A 51 -1.74 8.52 4.91
CA PHE A 51 -2.67 9.43 5.60
C PHE A 51 -4.02 9.53 4.89
N ALA A 52 -4.82 8.45 4.95
CA ALA A 52 -6.13 8.40 4.29
C ALA A 52 -7.13 9.43 4.86
N LEU A 53 -7.12 9.66 6.18
CA LEU A 53 -8.03 10.58 6.88
C LEU A 53 -7.55 12.05 6.86
N GLY A 54 -6.44 12.33 6.16
CA GLY A 54 -5.76 13.61 6.26
C GLY A 54 -5.04 13.81 7.61
N TYR A 55 -4.34 14.91 7.70
CA TYR A 55 -3.55 15.28 8.87
C TYR A 55 -4.43 15.91 9.95
N ASN A 56 -4.03 15.75 11.21
CA ASN A 56 -4.66 16.38 12.38
C ASN A 56 -6.17 16.09 12.51
N ASN A 57 -6.62 14.91 12.07
CA ASN A 57 -8.00 14.50 12.30
C ASN A 57 -8.29 14.38 13.81
N LYS A 58 -9.14 15.28 14.33
CA LYS A 58 -9.36 15.41 15.76
C LYS A 58 -9.88 14.11 16.41
N GLU A 59 -10.85 13.45 15.80
CA GLU A 59 -11.45 12.23 16.36
C GLU A 59 -10.45 11.07 16.37
N TYR A 60 -9.63 10.97 15.33
CA TYR A 60 -8.56 10.00 15.26
C TYR A 60 -7.50 10.26 16.34
N ASN A 61 -7.03 11.50 16.45
CA ASN A 61 -6.03 11.89 17.44
C ASN A 61 -6.53 11.68 18.87
N ASP A 62 -7.80 12.00 19.15
CA ASP A 62 -8.39 11.82 20.48
C ASP A 62 -8.49 10.33 20.85
N ALA A 63 -8.81 9.46 19.90
CA ALA A 63 -8.82 8.01 20.12
C ALA A 63 -7.43 7.47 20.45
N LEU A 64 -6.38 7.94 19.75
CA LEU A 64 -5.00 7.57 20.07
C LEU A 64 -4.57 8.04 21.46
N LYS A 65 -4.85 9.29 21.81
CA LYS A 65 -4.53 9.84 23.15
C LYS A 65 -5.21 9.01 24.25
N SER A 66 -6.50 8.71 24.08
CA SER A 66 -7.25 7.88 25.02
C SER A 66 -6.66 6.48 25.17
N GLN A 67 -6.19 5.88 24.07
CA GLN A 67 -5.56 4.55 24.14
C GLN A 67 -4.17 4.59 24.75
N ILE A 68 -3.40 5.66 24.53
CA ILE A 68 -2.10 5.89 25.19
C ILE A 68 -2.27 5.94 26.71
N ASP A 69 -3.31 6.61 27.20
CA ASP A 69 -3.60 6.73 28.64
C ASP A 69 -4.03 5.40 29.27
N LYS A 70 -4.52 4.44 28.48
CA LYS A 70 -4.94 3.13 28.97
C LYS A 70 -3.84 2.09 28.92
N LEU A 71 -3.39 1.73 27.73
CA LEU A 71 -2.45 0.63 27.50
C LEU A 71 -1.92 0.69 26.07
N ILE A 72 -0.60 0.83 25.93
CA ILE A 72 0.05 0.92 24.62
C ILE A 72 0.39 -0.48 24.07
N HIS A 73 0.92 -1.37 24.92
CA HIS A 73 1.42 -2.68 24.54
C HIS A 73 1.23 -3.73 25.63
N THR A 74 1.02 -5.01 25.23
CA THR A 74 0.86 -6.11 26.21
C THR A 74 1.36 -7.48 25.72
N SER A 75 1.89 -7.65 24.55
CA SER A 75 2.19 -8.91 23.86
C SER A 75 0.96 -9.75 23.46
N ASN A 76 1.18 -10.68 22.51
CA ASN A 76 0.14 -11.60 22.03
C ASN A 76 -0.11 -12.81 22.96
N TYR A 77 0.55 -12.87 24.12
CA TYR A 77 0.21 -13.84 25.16
C TYR A 77 -1.07 -13.48 25.92
N PHE A 78 -1.57 -12.26 25.79
CA PHE A 78 -2.77 -11.78 26.44
C PHE A 78 -3.78 -11.25 25.43
N TYR A 79 -5.06 -11.45 25.72
CA TYR A 79 -6.12 -10.82 24.95
C TYR A 79 -6.21 -9.33 25.26
N ASN A 80 -6.54 -8.53 24.27
CA ASN A 80 -6.86 -7.12 24.44
C ASN A 80 -8.03 -6.72 23.53
N GLU A 81 -8.90 -5.87 24.04
CA GLU A 81 -10.10 -5.42 23.34
C GLU A 81 -9.81 -4.72 22.00
N PRO A 82 -8.84 -3.78 21.91
CA PRO A 82 -8.52 -3.14 20.64
C PRO A 82 -8.14 -4.11 19.51
N ALA A 83 -7.38 -5.17 19.81
CA ALA A 83 -7.01 -6.17 18.81
C ALA A 83 -8.23 -6.94 18.29
N VAL A 84 -9.17 -7.29 19.17
CA VAL A 84 -10.42 -7.96 18.80
C VAL A 84 -11.29 -7.04 17.95
N SER A 85 -11.44 -5.77 18.34
CA SER A 85 -12.23 -4.77 17.61
C SER A 85 -11.65 -4.52 16.20
N ALA A 86 -10.33 -4.37 16.09
CA ALA A 86 -9.66 -4.22 14.81
C ALA A 86 -9.81 -5.48 13.92
N ALA A 87 -9.70 -6.67 14.52
CA ALA A 87 -9.91 -7.93 13.80
C ALA A 87 -11.34 -8.04 13.25
N GLN A 88 -12.35 -7.71 14.05
CA GLN A 88 -13.75 -7.69 13.60
C GLN A 88 -13.98 -6.68 12.47
N ALA A 89 -13.42 -5.46 12.60
CA ALA A 89 -13.57 -4.42 11.58
C ALA A 89 -12.95 -4.84 10.23
N ILE A 90 -11.71 -5.32 10.24
CA ILE A 90 -11.03 -5.66 9.01
C ILE A 90 -11.58 -6.94 8.34
N THR A 91 -11.94 -7.96 9.11
CA THR A 91 -12.53 -9.19 8.56
C THR A 91 -13.91 -8.91 7.97
N LYS A 92 -14.74 -8.12 8.65
CA LYS A 92 -16.04 -7.66 8.12
C LYS A 92 -15.87 -6.89 6.82
N ALA A 93 -14.93 -5.96 6.76
CA ALA A 93 -14.72 -5.09 5.60
C ALA A 93 -14.14 -5.83 4.38
N SER A 94 -13.25 -6.81 4.61
CA SER A 94 -12.60 -7.58 3.56
C SER A 94 -13.36 -8.83 3.13
N GLY A 95 -14.24 -9.35 3.99
CA GLY A 95 -14.86 -10.68 3.79
C GLY A 95 -13.89 -11.84 4.01
N MET A 96 -12.69 -11.58 4.56
CA MET A 96 -11.75 -12.61 5.00
C MET A 96 -12.14 -13.12 6.39
N ASP A 97 -11.61 -14.30 6.78
CA ASP A 97 -12.10 -14.96 8.00
C ASP A 97 -11.19 -14.76 9.21
N ARG A 98 -9.87 -14.67 9.00
CA ARG A 98 -8.86 -14.55 10.05
C ARG A 98 -7.83 -13.48 9.71
N VAL A 99 -7.26 -12.85 10.74
CA VAL A 99 -6.22 -11.84 10.61
C VAL A 99 -5.07 -12.10 11.59
N PHE A 100 -3.85 -11.84 11.12
CA PHE A 100 -2.67 -11.70 11.95
C PHE A 100 -2.11 -10.29 11.77
N PHE A 101 -2.01 -9.53 12.86
CA PHE A 101 -1.48 -8.16 12.84
C PHE A 101 0.05 -8.17 12.88
N THR A 102 0.65 -7.29 12.08
CA THR A 102 2.08 -7.03 11.99
C THR A 102 2.36 -5.54 12.21
N ASN A 103 3.60 -5.08 12.02
CA ASN A 103 3.95 -3.67 12.21
C ASN A 103 4.15 -2.92 10.89
N SER A 104 4.23 -3.64 9.79
CA SER A 104 4.54 -3.07 8.47
C SER A 104 4.02 -3.95 7.33
N GLY A 105 3.97 -3.36 6.12
CA GLY A 105 3.61 -4.12 4.92
C GLY A 105 4.60 -5.23 4.60
N THR A 106 5.90 -4.99 4.77
CA THR A 106 6.91 -6.03 4.50
C THR A 106 6.74 -7.24 5.43
N GLU A 107 6.42 -7.03 6.72
CA GLU A 107 6.10 -8.13 7.65
C GLU A 107 4.81 -8.85 7.27
N SER A 108 3.82 -8.14 6.73
CA SER A 108 2.58 -8.75 6.23
C SER A 108 2.86 -9.70 5.05
N ILE A 109 3.74 -9.31 4.15
CA ILE A 109 4.19 -10.16 3.03
C ILE A 109 5.00 -11.36 3.54
N GLU A 110 5.91 -11.18 4.51
CA GLU A 110 6.64 -12.30 5.13
C GLU A 110 5.68 -13.34 5.71
N GLY A 111 4.65 -12.88 6.44
CA GLY A 111 3.61 -13.74 6.99
C GLY A 111 2.81 -14.48 5.91
N ALA A 112 2.43 -13.78 4.84
CA ALA A 112 1.70 -14.34 3.70
C ALA A 112 2.51 -15.43 2.98
N ILE A 113 3.80 -15.19 2.72
CA ILE A 113 4.72 -16.16 2.11
C ILE A 113 4.83 -17.42 3.00
N LYS A 114 5.05 -17.23 4.30
CA LYS A 114 5.15 -18.33 5.27
C LYS A 114 3.86 -19.13 5.34
N LEU A 115 2.72 -18.46 5.39
CA LEU A 115 1.41 -19.12 5.42
C LEU A 115 1.18 -19.95 4.16
N ALA A 116 1.45 -19.42 2.98
CA ALA A 116 1.30 -20.12 1.71
C ALA A 116 2.21 -21.38 1.63
N LYS A 117 3.49 -21.23 2.01
CA LYS A 117 4.44 -22.35 2.03
C LYS A 117 4.05 -23.41 3.06
N LYS A 118 3.61 -23.01 4.26
CA LYS A 118 3.17 -23.96 5.31
C LYS A 118 1.92 -24.72 4.90
N TYR A 119 0.94 -24.02 4.27
CA TYR A 119 -0.27 -24.65 3.74
C TYR A 119 0.06 -25.73 2.70
N ALA A 120 0.95 -25.39 1.75
CA ALA A 120 1.41 -26.34 0.74
C ALA A 120 2.16 -27.53 1.36
N TYR A 121 3.03 -27.27 2.35
CA TYR A 121 3.73 -28.32 3.08
C TYR A 121 2.78 -29.31 3.77
N LEU A 122 1.74 -28.82 4.43
CA LEU A 122 0.74 -29.67 5.08
C LEU A 122 -0.05 -30.53 4.09
N LYS A 123 -0.28 -30.01 2.87
CA LYS A 123 -0.98 -30.76 1.81
C LYS A 123 -0.11 -31.77 1.06
N THR A 124 1.17 -31.48 0.88
CA THR A 124 2.03 -32.23 -0.07
C THR A 124 3.28 -32.83 0.55
N GLY A 125 3.67 -32.41 1.76
CA GLY A 125 4.95 -32.75 2.40
C GLY A 125 6.18 -32.06 1.78
N ARG A 126 6.01 -31.18 0.76
CA ARG A 126 7.11 -30.56 0.01
C ARG A 126 7.66 -29.34 0.72
N THR A 127 8.96 -29.19 0.72
CA THR A 127 9.67 -28.00 1.23
C THR A 127 10.22 -27.11 0.10
N ASP A 128 10.09 -27.54 -1.16
CA ASP A 128 10.57 -26.86 -2.36
C ASP A 128 9.45 -26.14 -3.14
N SER A 129 8.40 -25.74 -2.43
CA SER A 129 7.26 -25.04 -3.02
C SER A 129 7.66 -23.70 -3.64
N GLU A 130 7.06 -23.40 -4.81
CA GLU A 130 7.33 -22.21 -5.61
C GLU A 130 6.19 -21.18 -5.51
N ILE A 131 6.54 -19.88 -5.59
CA ILE A 131 5.61 -18.75 -5.66
C ILE A 131 5.86 -18.00 -6.96
N ILE A 132 4.80 -17.67 -7.66
CA ILE A 132 4.86 -16.80 -8.85
C ILE A 132 4.50 -15.38 -8.41
N ALA A 133 5.42 -14.44 -8.63
CA ALA A 133 5.24 -13.00 -8.45
C ALA A 133 5.25 -12.29 -9.82
N MET A 134 5.07 -10.97 -9.85
CA MET A 134 5.02 -10.22 -11.10
C MET A 134 6.25 -9.35 -11.28
N HIS A 135 6.74 -9.22 -12.52
CA HIS A 135 7.71 -8.19 -12.85
C HIS A 135 7.18 -6.80 -12.47
N HIS A 136 8.08 -5.90 -12.09
CA HIS A 136 7.82 -4.53 -11.65
C HIS A 136 6.97 -4.43 -10.36
N SER A 137 6.73 -5.54 -9.65
CA SER A 137 6.05 -5.51 -8.35
C SER A 137 6.93 -4.92 -7.24
N PHE A 138 6.25 -4.45 -6.19
CA PHE A 138 6.90 -4.02 -4.95
C PHE A 138 6.14 -4.58 -3.74
N HIS A 139 6.77 -5.51 -3.03
CA HIS A 139 6.17 -6.17 -1.86
C HIS A 139 6.92 -5.88 -0.54
N GLY A 140 8.06 -5.20 -0.58
CA GLY A 140 8.82 -4.81 0.59
C GLY A 140 10.33 -4.98 0.47
N ARG A 141 11.03 -4.72 1.58
CA ARG A 141 12.51 -4.68 1.64
C ARG A 141 13.13 -5.73 2.58
N SER A 142 12.35 -6.47 3.38
CA SER A 142 12.87 -7.65 4.10
C SER A 142 13.21 -8.76 3.11
N MET A 143 14.07 -9.70 3.48
CA MET A 143 14.64 -10.67 2.54
C MET A 143 13.58 -11.52 1.81
N GLY A 144 12.52 -11.97 2.51
CA GLY A 144 11.44 -12.72 1.89
C GLY A 144 10.53 -11.83 1.01
N ALA A 145 10.15 -10.65 1.47
CA ALA A 145 9.38 -9.69 0.68
C ALA A 145 10.19 -9.17 -0.52
N LEU A 146 11.50 -8.97 -0.35
CA LEU A 146 12.40 -8.59 -1.44
C LEU A 146 12.50 -9.70 -2.50
N ALA A 147 12.49 -10.96 -2.08
CA ALA A 147 12.55 -12.08 -3.02
C ALA A 147 11.35 -12.14 -3.97
N VAL A 148 10.14 -11.71 -3.53
CA VAL A 148 8.94 -11.64 -4.38
C VAL A 148 8.74 -10.25 -5.03
N THR A 149 9.61 -9.27 -4.76
CA THR A 149 9.62 -7.95 -5.41
C THR A 149 10.29 -8.04 -6.76
N GLY A 150 9.53 -7.82 -7.85
CA GLY A 150 9.94 -8.02 -9.23
C GLY A 150 10.81 -6.91 -9.80
N ASN A 151 11.79 -6.44 -9.02
CA ASN A 151 12.76 -5.40 -9.43
C ASN A 151 14.18 -5.89 -9.18
N LYS A 152 14.88 -6.23 -10.25
CA LYS A 152 16.24 -6.79 -10.19
C LYS A 152 17.24 -5.85 -9.50
N HIS A 153 17.13 -4.54 -9.71
CA HIS A 153 18.01 -3.57 -9.07
C HIS A 153 17.93 -3.61 -7.54
N TYR A 154 16.74 -3.91 -6.97
CA TYR A 154 16.58 -4.03 -5.52
C TYR A 154 17.18 -5.32 -4.96
N GLN A 155 17.33 -6.37 -5.78
CA GLN A 155 17.76 -7.71 -5.35
C GLN A 155 19.25 -7.96 -5.53
N GLU A 156 19.88 -7.38 -6.55
CA GLU A 156 21.20 -7.80 -7.05
C GLU A 156 22.32 -7.77 -6.01
N ALA A 157 22.29 -6.81 -5.06
CA ALA A 157 23.29 -6.67 -4.02
C ALA A 157 23.02 -7.56 -2.78
N PHE A 158 21.86 -8.23 -2.70
CA PHE A 158 21.38 -8.92 -1.50
C PHE A 158 21.18 -10.43 -1.70
N GLY A 159 21.69 -10.98 -2.81
CA GLY A 159 21.59 -12.41 -3.10
C GLY A 159 22.41 -13.29 -2.16
N PRO A 160 22.11 -14.61 -2.08
CA PRO A 160 21.02 -15.26 -2.80
C PRO A 160 19.64 -14.97 -2.19
N MET A 161 18.64 -14.77 -3.04
CA MET A 161 17.26 -14.65 -2.61
C MET A 161 16.71 -16.00 -2.13
N ILE A 162 15.60 -15.98 -1.38
CA ILE A 162 14.93 -17.25 -1.02
C ILE A 162 14.56 -18.00 -2.31
N PRO A 163 14.78 -19.32 -2.36
CA PRO A 163 14.55 -20.10 -3.58
C PRO A 163 13.06 -20.29 -3.88
N GLY A 164 12.75 -20.64 -5.14
CA GLY A 164 11.41 -20.99 -5.58
C GLY A 164 10.53 -19.80 -5.92
N ILE A 165 11.12 -18.63 -6.21
CA ILE A 165 10.36 -17.48 -6.72
C ILE A 165 10.55 -17.38 -8.23
N LYS A 166 9.43 -17.23 -8.96
CA LYS A 166 9.37 -16.99 -10.40
C LYS A 166 8.62 -15.72 -10.71
N PHE A 167 8.95 -15.07 -11.81
CA PHE A 167 8.31 -13.80 -12.19
C PHE A 167 7.59 -13.94 -13.54
N ALA A 168 6.31 -13.58 -13.55
CA ALA A 168 5.46 -13.46 -14.73
C ALA A 168 5.28 -11.99 -15.13
N ASN A 169 4.84 -11.75 -16.35
CA ASN A 169 4.45 -10.41 -16.76
C ASN A 169 3.08 -10.05 -16.17
N TYR A 170 2.99 -8.84 -15.62
CA TYR A 170 1.73 -8.33 -15.10
C TYR A 170 0.72 -8.08 -16.23
N ASN A 171 -0.55 -8.39 -16.00
CA ASN A 171 -1.62 -8.37 -17.02
C ASN A 171 -1.43 -9.32 -18.21
N ASP A 172 -0.57 -10.33 -18.08
CA ASP A 172 -0.35 -11.39 -19.06
C ASP A 172 -0.63 -12.77 -18.41
N LEU A 173 -1.86 -13.26 -18.58
CA LEU A 173 -2.30 -14.53 -18.01
C LEU A 173 -1.52 -15.73 -18.60
N GLU A 174 -1.12 -15.67 -19.87
CA GLU A 174 -0.35 -16.74 -20.50
C GLU A 174 1.05 -16.83 -19.91
N SER A 175 1.69 -15.71 -19.62
CA SER A 175 2.97 -15.67 -18.89
C SER A 175 2.87 -16.38 -17.54
N VAL A 176 1.77 -16.19 -16.80
CA VAL A 176 1.52 -16.90 -15.52
C VAL A 176 1.34 -18.39 -15.75
N LYS A 177 0.49 -18.81 -16.71
CA LYS A 177 0.21 -20.22 -17.00
C LYS A 177 1.47 -21.03 -17.35
N GLN A 178 2.39 -20.40 -18.10
CA GLN A 178 3.67 -21.04 -18.50
C GLN A 178 4.58 -21.36 -17.32
N LEU A 179 4.47 -20.61 -16.20
CA LEU A 179 5.29 -20.81 -15.01
C LEU A 179 4.67 -21.78 -13.99
N VAL A 180 3.34 -22.01 -14.06
CA VAL A 180 2.64 -22.91 -13.15
C VAL A 180 3.09 -24.35 -13.37
N ASN A 181 3.44 -25.03 -12.28
CA ASN A 181 3.82 -26.46 -12.28
C ASN A 181 3.41 -27.12 -10.94
N ASP A 182 3.77 -28.36 -10.74
CA ASP A 182 3.44 -29.18 -9.55
C ASP A 182 4.03 -28.66 -8.22
N LYS A 183 4.99 -27.76 -8.28
CA LYS A 183 5.60 -27.10 -7.10
C LYS A 183 4.94 -25.77 -6.77
N THR A 184 4.17 -25.19 -7.67
CA THR A 184 3.55 -23.88 -7.48
C THR A 184 2.54 -23.94 -6.34
N CYS A 185 2.76 -23.17 -5.27
CA CYS A 185 1.87 -23.12 -4.12
C CYS A 185 1.04 -21.82 -4.04
N ALA A 186 1.54 -20.75 -4.64
CA ALA A 186 0.83 -19.46 -4.64
C ALA A 186 1.21 -18.59 -5.84
N ILE A 187 0.30 -17.67 -6.16
CA ILE A 187 0.55 -16.53 -7.05
C ILE A 187 0.30 -15.27 -6.23
N ILE A 188 1.26 -14.32 -6.27
CA ILE A 188 1.18 -13.05 -5.55
C ILE A 188 1.26 -11.87 -6.49
N PHE A 189 0.37 -10.88 -6.35
CA PHE A 189 0.47 -9.61 -7.05
C PHE A 189 -0.33 -8.50 -6.35
N GLU A 190 -0.02 -7.25 -6.71
CA GLU A 190 -0.75 -6.05 -6.30
C GLU A 190 -1.99 -5.89 -7.20
N THR A 191 -3.17 -5.61 -6.65
CA THR A 191 -4.37 -5.32 -7.45
C THR A 191 -4.18 -4.05 -8.31
N VAL A 192 -3.36 -3.11 -7.84
CA VAL A 192 -2.77 -2.02 -8.63
C VAL A 192 -1.29 -1.95 -8.30
N GLN A 193 -0.41 -2.20 -9.27
CA GLN A 193 1.03 -2.02 -9.06
C GLN A 193 1.32 -0.54 -8.80
N GLY A 194 1.79 -0.24 -7.57
CA GLY A 194 2.05 1.14 -7.15
C GLY A 194 3.41 1.64 -7.59
N GLU A 195 4.46 1.04 -7.08
CA GLU A 195 5.85 1.43 -7.36
C GLU A 195 6.26 1.11 -8.81
N GLY A 196 5.63 0.14 -9.43
CA GLY A 196 5.88 -0.24 -10.83
C GLY A 196 5.40 0.78 -11.87
N GLY A 197 4.60 1.79 -11.48
CA GLY A 197 4.14 2.84 -12.39
C GLY A 197 2.61 2.99 -12.50
N ILE A 198 1.89 2.66 -11.44
CA ILE A 198 0.41 2.80 -11.34
C ILE A 198 -0.32 1.99 -12.41
N TYR A 199 -0.12 0.68 -12.41
CA TYR A 199 -0.81 -0.23 -13.34
C TYR A 199 -1.92 -1.01 -12.62
N PRO A 200 -3.22 -0.74 -12.90
CA PRO A 200 -4.32 -1.57 -12.43
C PRO A 200 -4.30 -2.96 -13.10
N ALA A 201 -4.70 -3.99 -12.36
CA ALA A 201 -5.00 -5.29 -12.96
C ALA A 201 -6.18 -5.16 -13.95
N THR A 202 -6.10 -5.87 -15.08
CA THR A 202 -7.26 -6.00 -15.95
C THR A 202 -8.23 -7.04 -15.38
N ASN A 203 -9.53 -6.90 -15.68
CA ASN A 203 -10.54 -7.88 -15.26
C ASN A 203 -10.19 -9.28 -15.75
N GLU A 204 -9.73 -9.39 -17.01
CA GLU A 204 -9.33 -10.66 -17.62
C GLU A 204 -8.19 -11.31 -16.84
N PHE A 205 -7.17 -10.52 -16.46
CA PHE A 205 -6.01 -11.02 -15.75
C PHE A 205 -6.38 -11.53 -14.35
N ILE A 206 -6.99 -10.69 -13.52
CA ILE A 206 -7.26 -11.05 -12.11
C ILE A 206 -8.27 -12.20 -12.00
N GLN A 207 -9.32 -12.21 -12.82
CA GLN A 207 -10.29 -13.31 -12.86
C GLN A 207 -9.68 -14.58 -13.46
N GLY A 208 -8.85 -14.44 -14.50
CA GLY A 208 -8.13 -15.56 -15.09
C GLY A 208 -7.15 -16.21 -14.12
N VAL A 209 -6.41 -15.41 -13.34
CA VAL A 209 -5.50 -15.93 -12.28
C VAL A 209 -6.32 -16.58 -11.16
N ARG A 210 -7.45 -15.99 -10.71
CA ARG A 210 -8.29 -16.63 -9.68
C ARG A 210 -8.76 -18.00 -10.14
N LYS A 211 -9.32 -18.07 -11.36
CA LYS A 211 -9.77 -19.33 -11.96
C LYS A 211 -8.64 -20.36 -12.06
N LEU A 212 -7.46 -19.94 -12.50
CA LEU A 212 -6.29 -20.82 -12.59
C LEU A 212 -5.89 -21.36 -11.20
N CYS A 213 -5.92 -20.50 -10.17
CA CYS A 213 -5.65 -20.91 -8.80
C CYS A 213 -6.66 -21.97 -8.30
N ASP A 214 -7.95 -21.75 -8.57
CA ASP A 214 -9.02 -22.68 -8.18
C ASP A 214 -8.85 -24.05 -8.89
N GLU A 215 -8.58 -24.04 -10.19
CA GLU A 215 -8.40 -25.27 -10.99
C GLU A 215 -7.15 -26.07 -10.59
N LYS A 216 -6.09 -25.40 -10.13
CA LYS A 216 -4.82 -26.03 -9.77
C LYS A 216 -4.67 -26.26 -8.26
N GLY A 217 -5.58 -25.77 -7.44
CA GLY A 217 -5.50 -25.87 -5.97
C GLY A 217 -4.32 -25.11 -5.37
N ILE A 218 -3.92 -23.99 -6.00
CA ILE A 218 -2.87 -23.06 -5.54
C ILE A 218 -3.49 -21.77 -4.98
N LEU A 219 -2.77 -21.10 -4.10
CA LEU A 219 -3.30 -19.93 -3.39
C LEU A 219 -3.13 -18.64 -4.19
N LEU A 220 -4.14 -17.77 -4.12
CA LEU A 220 -4.06 -16.39 -4.59
C LEU A 220 -3.76 -15.46 -3.42
N ILE A 221 -2.64 -14.76 -3.47
CA ILE A 221 -2.24 -13.71 -2.53
C ILE A 221 -2.41 -12.37 -3.23
N LEU A 222 -3.27 -11.50 -2.70
CA LEU A 222 -3.39 -10.11 -3.18
C LEU A 222 -2.73 -9.16 -2.20
N ASP A 223 -1.80 -8.37 -2.73
CA ASP A 223 -1.16 -7.29 -1.98
C ASP A 223 -1.96 -6.00 -2.14
N GLU A 224 -2.65 -5.63 -1.08
CA GLU A 224 -3.42 -4.39 -1.01
C GLU A 224 -2.83 -3.36 -0.03
N ILE A 225 -1.53 -3.44 0.21
CA ILE A 225 -0.83 -2.53 1.11
C ILE A 225 -0.94 -1.07 0.63
N GLN A 226 -0.87 -0.83 -0.68
CA GLN A 226 -0.99 0.52 -1.22
C GLN A 226 -2.36 0.82 -1.82
N CYS A 227 -2.97 -0.13 -2.52
CA CYS A 227 -4.23 0.07 -3.25
C CYS A 227 -5.48 -0.23 -2.42
N GLY A 228 -5.34 -0.84 -1.24
CA GLY A 228 -6.44 -1.11 -0.32
C GLY A 228 -6.89 0.10 0.49
N MET A 229 -7.66 -0.16 1.53
CA MET A 229 -8.15 0.84 2.49
C MET A 229 -8.80 2.05 1.81
N GLY A 230 -9.76 1.80 0.93
CA GLY A 230 -10.59 2.84 0.31
C GLY A 230 -9.96 3.56 -0.89
N ARG A 231 -8.67 3.39 -1.13
CA ARG A 231 -7.88 4.13 -2.12
C ARG A 231 -8.48 4.11 -3.53
N THR A 232 -9.07 3.00 -3.94
CA THR A 232 -9.62 2.78 -5.28
C THR A 232 -11.15 2.94 -5.36
N GLY A 233 -11.81 3.35 -4.27
CA GLY A 233 -13.27 3.58 -4.23
C GLY A 233 -14.09 2.43 -3.64
N THR A 234 -13.46 1.28 -3.35
CA THR A 234 -13.98 0.20 -2.50
C THR A 234 -13.05 0.02 -1.31
N MET A 235 -13.47 -0.66 -0.24
CA MET A 235 -12.59 -0.84 0.91
C MET A 235 -11.30 -1.56 0.52
N PHE A 236 -11.40 -2.58 -0.33
CA PHE A 236 -10.26 -3.25 -0.96
C PHE A 236 -10.48 -3.30 -2.47
N ALA A 237 -9.42 -3.09 -3.25
CA ALA A 237 -9.50 -2.98 -4.70
C ALA A 237 -10.04 -4.26 -5.37
N PHE A 238 -9.68 -5.44 -4.85
CA PHE A 238 -10.15 -6.72 -5.38
C PHE A 238 -11.68 -6.86 -5.42
N GLN A 239 -12.40 -6.12 -4.54
CA GLN A 239 -13.87 -6.16 -4.49
C GLN A 239 -14.52 -5.64 -5.78
N GLN A 240 -13.84 -4.76 -6.52
CA GLN A 240 -14.33 -4.24 -7.81
C GLN A 240 -14.31 -5.29 -8.92
N TYR A 241 -13.47 -6.31 -8.75
CA TYR A 241 -13.29 -7.39 -9.73
C TYR A 241 -14.15 -8.63 -9.42
N GLY A 242 -14.89 -8.62 -8.30
CA GLY A 242 -15.66 -9.78 -7.86
C GLY A 242 -14.81 -11.02 -7.54
N VAL A 243 -13.53 -10.80 -7.21
CA VAL A 243 -12.57 -11.86 -6.87
C VAL A 243 -12.34 -11.86 -5.37
N LYS A 244 -12.21 -13.04 -4.76
CA LYS A 244 -11.79 -13.17 -3.35
C LYS A 244 -10.41 -13.85 -3.32
N PRO A 245 -9.39 -13.25 -2.69
CA PRO A 245 -8.10 -13.92 -2.49
C PRO A 245 -8.17 -14.98 -1.39
N ASP A 246 -7.20 -15.88 -1.36
CA ASP A 246 -6.99 -16.81 -0.26
C ASP A 246 -6.22 -16.15 0.89
N ILE A 247 -5.29 -15.25 0.54
CA ILE A 247 -4.51 -14.43 1.47
C ILE A 247 -4.51 -12.99 0.97
N LEU A 248 -4.70 -12.04 1.90
CA LEU A 248 -4.71 -10.61 1.66
C LEU A 248 -3.68 -9.93 2.55
N THR A 249 -2.86 -9.02 2.02
CA THR A 249 -1.93 -8.22 2.83
C THR A 249 -2.32 -6.74 2.83
N VAL A 250 -2.21 -6.11 4.00
CA VAL A 250 -2.65 -4.73 4.25
C VAL A 250 -1.66 -4.01 5.17
N ALA A 251 -1.49 -2.70 5.00
CA ALA A 251 -0.73 -1.82 5.88
C ALA A 251 -1.09 -0.34 5.61
N LYS A 252 -0.14 0.57 5.70
CA LYS A 252 -0.27 2.01 5.32
C LYS A 252 -1.51 2.66 5.91
N ALA A 253 -2.54 2.89 5.10
CA ALA A 253 -3.77 3.55 5.52
C ALA A 253 -4.55 2.76 6.59
N LEU A 254 -4.24 1.48 6.83
CA LEU A 254 -4.78 0.72 7.95
C LEU A 254 -4.54 1.41 9.28
N GLY A 255 -3.32 1.96 9.47
CA GLY A 255 -2.95 2.69 10.68
C GLY A 255 -3.00 4.20 10.54
N CYS A 256 -3.19 4.72 9.33
CA CYS A 256 -3.25 6.17 9.03
C CYS A 256 -2.13 6.98 9.75
N GLY A 257 -0.88 6.48 9.70
CA GLY A 257 0.31 7.06 10.33
C GLY A 257 0.88 6.25 11.49
N VAL A 258 0.06 5.51 12.23
CA VAL A 258 0.55 4.55 13.23
C VAL A 258 1.04 3.29 12.51
N PRO A 259 2.28 2.82 12.77
CA PRO A 259 2.81 1.61 12.15
C PRO A 259 1.97 0.38 12.49
N VAL A 260 1.31 -0.18 11.49
CA VAL A 260 0.55 -1.42 11.55
C VAL A 260 0.44 -2.03 10.16
N GLY A 261 0.49 -3.33 10.10
CA GLY A 261 0.16 -4.14 8.95
C GLY A 261 -0.66 -5.34 9.37
N ALA A 262 -1.13 -6.10 8.40
CA ALA A 262 -1.82 -7.36 8.65
C ALA A 262 -1.74 -8.26 7.41
N PHE A 263 -1.76 -9.57 7.63
CA PHE A 263 -2.17 -10.52 6.62
C PHE A 263 -3.43 -11.24 7.08
N LEU A 264 -4.34 -11.41 6.15
CA LEU A 264 -5.63 -12.06 6.37
C LEU A 264 -5.70 -13.32 5.52
N ALA A 265 -6.48 -14.28 5.95
CA ALA A 265 -6.69 -15.51 5.21
C ALA A 265 -8.13 -16.02 5.34
N THR A 266 -8.51 -16.89 4.41
CA THR A 266 -9.71 -17.72 4.54
C THR A 266 -9.54 -18.67 5.72
N GLU A 267 -10.66 -19.14 6.32
CA GLU A 267 -10.64 -20.04 7.47
C GLU A 267 -9.82 -21.32 7.19
N GLU A 268 -9.93 -21.86 5.98
CA GLU A 268 -9.17 -23.06 5.58
C GLU A 268 -7.66 -22.82 5.59
N VAL A 269 -7.22 -21.71 4.96
CA VAL A 269 -5.79 -21.39 4.82
C VAL A 269 -5.19 -21.00 6.17
N ALA A 270 -5.93 -20.23 6.97
CA ALA A 270 -5.46 -19.74 8.28
C ALA A 270 -5.12 -20.90 9.25
N LYS A 271 -5.81 -22.03 9.17
CA LYS A 271 -5.54 -23.22 9.99
C LYS A 271 -4.14 -23.84 9.78
N ALA A 272 -3.47 -23.47 8.71
CA ALA A 272 -2.12 -23.97 8.45
C ALA A 272 -1.08 -23.45 9.45
N LEU A 273 -1.27 -22.24 10.02
CA LEU A 273 -0.39 -21.71 11.08
C LEU A 273 -0.96 -22.07 12.46
N VAL A 274 -0.16 -22.72 13.25
CA VAL A 274 -0.50 -23.10 14.63
C VAL A 274 0.48 -22.44 15.62
N PRO A 275 0.19 -22.46 16.95
CA PRO A 275 1.07 -21.86 17.95
C PRO A 275 2.53 -22.32 17.78
N GLY A 276 3.46 -21.35 17.68
CA GLY A 276 4.89 -21.56 17.48
C GLY A 276 5.37 -21.40 16.02
N ASP A 277 4.48 -21.40 15.02
CA ASP A 277 4.89 -21.28 13.60
C ASP A 277 5.26 -19.86 13.18
N HIS A 278 4.61 -18.86 13.78
CA HIS A 278 4.83 -17.44 13.49
C HIS A 278 4.58 -16.59 14.73
N GLY A 279 5.18 -15.40 14.79
CA GLY A 279 5.06 -14.52 15.94
C GLY A 279 5.53 -13.10 15.66
N THR A 280 5.17 -12.19 16.54
CA THR A 280 5.58 -10.80 16.52
C THR A 280 5.53 -10.24 17.93
N THR A 281 6.46 -9.36 18.29
CA THR A 281 6.45 -8.68 19.58
C THR A 281 5.38 -7.58 19.63
N TYR A 282 5.33 -6.73 18.62
CA TYR A 282 4.50 -5.51 18.61
C TYR A 282 3.22 -5.62 17.78
N GLY A 283 3.15 -6.54 16.81
CA GLY A 283 1.96 -6.69 15.97
C GLY A 283 0.72 -7.02 16.81
N GLY A 284 -0.37 -6.32 16.58
CA GLY A 284 -1.61 -6.46 17.37
C GLY A 284 -1.59 -5.72 18.71
N ASN A 285 -0.63 -4.80 18.95
CA ASN A 285 -0.63 -4.01 20.17
C ASN A 285 -1.88 -3.10 20.27
N PRO A 286 -2.34 -2.80 21.49
CA PRO A 286 -3.55 -2.01 21.71
C PRO A 286 -3.56 -0.65 21.01
N LEU A 287 -2.44 0.08 20.96
CA LEU A 287 -2.41 1.39 20.31
C LEU A 287 -2.60 1.30 18.80
N ALA A 288 -1.87 0.40 18.13
CA ALA A 288 -1.98 0.21 16.69
C ALA A 288 -3.37 -0.33 16.28
N CYS A 289 -3.94 -1.22 17.09
CA CYS A 289 -5.28 -1.76 16.84
C CYS A 289 -6.39 -0.74 17.11
N ALA A 290 -6.26 0.12 18.12
CA ALA A 290 -7.17 1.24 18.34
C ALA A 290 -7.13 2.24 17.16
N ALA A 291 -5.93 2.52 16.62
CA ALA A 291 -5.77 3.30 15.41
C ALA A 291 -6.53 2.68 14.23
N ALA A 292 -6.30 1.40 13.95
CA ALA A 292 -6.95 0.69 12.85
C ALA A 292 -8.49 0.67 13.02
N THR A 293 -8.99 0.38 14.21
CA THR A 293 -10.43 0.42 14.50
C THR A 293 -11.01 1.80 14.20
N LYS A 294 -10.34 2.86 14.68
CA LYS A 294 -10.80 4.23 14.46
C LYS A 294 -10.80 4.62 12.99
N VAL A 295 -9.85 4.12 12.18
CA VAL A 295 -9.86 4.32 10.72
C VAL A 295 -11.14 3.76 10.11
N PHE A 296 -11.53 2.51 10.40
CA PHE A 296 -12.75 1.92 9.86
C PHE A 296 -14.01 2.69 10.31
N GLU A 297 -14.09 3.09 11.59
CA GLU A 297 -15.22 3.90 12.09
C GLU A 297 -15.35 5.24 11.35
N LEU A 298 -14.24 5.93 11.12
CA LEU A 298 -14.24 7.23 10.44
C LEU A 298 -14.51 7.09 8.94
N PHE A 299 -14.07 6.01 8.31
CA PHE A 299 -14.41 5.71 6.92
C PHE A 299 -15.93 5.61 6.72
N GLU A 300 -16.62 4.91 7.62
CA GLU A 300 -18.08 4.81 7.60
C GLU A 300 -18.74 6.14 7.94
N LYS A 301 -18.35 6.76 9.08
CA LYS A 301 -18.95 7.99 9.58
C LYS A 301 -18.82 9.17 8.60
N GLN A 302 -17.68 9.30 7.93
CA GLN A 302 -17.38 10.40 7.01
C GLN A 302 -17.69 10.05 5.55
N ASN A 303 -18.27 8.88 5.26
CA ASN A 303 -18.59 8.41 3.91
C ASN A 303 -17.39 8.47 2.95
N ILE A 304 -16.20 8.11 3.43
CA ILE A 304 -14.94 8.25 2.68
C ILE A 304 -15.00 7.58 1.31
N LEU A 305 -15.57 6.37 1.21
CA LEU A 305 -15.67 5.66 -0.07
C LEU A 305 -16.53 6.39 -1.11
N ALA A 306 -17.59 7.08 -0.67
CA ALA A 306 -18.42 7.89 -1.56
C ALA A 306 -17.64 9.12 -2.04
N ASN A 307 -16.90 9.80 -1.14
CA ASN A 307 -16.01 10.90 -1.51
C ASN A 307 -14.96 10.46 -2.52
N VAL A 308 -14.29 9.33 -2.28
CA VAL A 308 -13.28 8.79 -3.21
C VAL A 308 -13.88 8.57 -4.60
N LYS A 309 -15.05 7.95 -4.72
CA LYS A 309 -15.71 7.73 -6.01
C LYS A 309 -16.03 9.03 -6.74
N GLU A 310 -16.56 10.03 -6.02
CA GLU A 310 -16.93 11.30 -6.62
C GLU A 310 -15.71 12.12 -7.04
N VAL A 311 -14.73 12.25 -6.14
CA VAL A 311 -13.56 13.11 -6.38
C VAL A 311 -12.59 12.44 -7.37
N SER A 312 -12.47 11.10 -7.36
CA SER A 312 -11.63 10.43 -8.35
C SER A 312 -12.14 10.60 -9.78
N ALA A 313 -13.45 10.50 -10.01
CA ALA A 313 -14.03 10.75 -11.33
C ALA A 313 -13.75 12.19 -11.82
N TYR A 314 -13.77 13.16 -10.89
CA TYR A 314 -13.39 14.54 -11.21
C TYR A 314 -11.90 14.67 -11.50
N LEU A 315 -11.04 14.07 -10.69
CA LEU A 315 -9.58 14.06 -10.87
C LEU A 315 -9.21 13.43 -12.21
N GLU A 316 -9.77 12.28 -12.54
CA GLU A 316 -9.53 11.57 -13.80
C GLU A 316 -9.84 12.46 -15.00
N LYS A 317 -11.01 13.13 -15.00
CA LYS A 317 -11.37 14.07 -16.06
C LYS A 317 -10.34 15.19 -16.20
N LYS A 318 -9.90 15.79 -15.09
CA LYS A 318 -8.91 16.87 -15.11
C LYS A 318 -7.54 16.41 -15.60
N LEU A 319 -7.13 15.21 -15.25
CA LEU A 319 -5.88 14.63 -15.72
C LEU A 319 -5.97 14.27 -17.22
N ASP A 320 -7.12 13.76 -17.70
CA ASP A 320 -7.34 13.48 -19.12
C ASP A 320 -7.34 14.77 -19.97
N GLU A 321 -7.74 15.93 -19.40
CA GLU A 321 -7.57 17.24 -20.02
C GLU A 321 -6.08 17.58 -20.19
N LEU A 322 -5.23 17.32 -19.16
CA LEU A 322 -3.79 17.54 -19.26
C LEU A 322 -3.12 16.67 -20.32
N VAL A 323 -3.54 15.41 -20.45
CA VAL A 323 -3.03 14.50 -21.51
C VAL A 323 -3.30 15.07 -22.91
N LYS A 324 -4.41 15.78 -23.10
CA LYS A 324 -4.75 16.43 -24.38
C LYS A 324 -4.01 17.75 -24.62
N ASP A 325 -3.72 18.46 -23.53
CA ASP A 325 -3.15 19.81 -23.60
C ASP A 325 -1.62 19.82 -23.73
N TYR A 326 -0.96 18.71 -23.33
CA TYR A 326 0.50 18.64 -23.25
C TYR A 326 1.06 17.37 -23.94
N ASP A 327 1.75 17.52 -25.05
CA ASP A 327 2.31 16.41 -25.86
C ASP A 327 3.32 15.54 -25.11
N PHE A 328 3.95 16.05 -24.05
CA PHE A 328 4.88 15.28 -23.23
C PHE A 328 4.21 14.41 -22.16
N ILE A 329 2.91 14.53 -21.96
CA ILE A 329 2.11 13.63 -21.11
C ILE A 329 1.61 12.50 -22.00
N VAL A 330 2.21 11.32 -21.87
CA VAL A 330 1.95 10.16 -22.73
C VAL A 330 0.58 9.55 -22.48
N GLU A 331 0.27 9.31 -21.19
CA GLU A 331 -1.01 8.76 -20.76
C GLU A 331 -1.30 9.04 -19.28
N ARG A 332 -2.59 8.94 -18.94
CA ARG A 332 -3.06 8.78 -17.55
C ARG A 332 -3.46 7.33 -17.33
N ARG A 333 -3.12 6.80 -16.16
CA ARG A 333 -3.63 5.51 -15.68
C ARG A 333 -3.83 5.50 -14.17
N GLY A 334 -4.65 4.58 -13.70
CA GLY A 334 -4.94 4.46 -12.27
C GLY A 334 -6.36 4.01 -11.99
N LEU A 335 -6.69 3.96 -10.71
CA LEU A 335 -8.00 3.55 -10.20
C LEU A 335 -8.32 4.34 -8.92
N GLY A 336 -9.46 5.00 -8.88
CA GLY A 336 -9.85 5.84 -7.74
C GLY A 336 -8.86 6.99 -7.51
N LEU A 337 -8.46 7.21 -6.26
CA LEU A 337 -7.45 8.21 -5.89
C LEU A 337 -6.01 7.66 -5.90
N MET A 338 -5.72 6.71 -6.74
CA MET A 338 -4.39 6.22 -7.07
C MET A 338 -4.15 6.42 -8.55
N GLN A 339 -3.59 7.58 -8.91
CA GLN A 339 -3.45 8.05 -10.29
C GLN A 339 -1.98 8.24 -10.68
N GLY A 340 -1.68 8.02 -11.93
CA GLY A 340 -0.36 8.24 -12.53
C GLY A 340 -0.46 8.98 -13.85
N LEU A 341 0.47 9.92 -14.07
CA LEU A 341 0.73 10.52 -15.38
C LEU A 341 2.09 10.03 -15.88
N GLU A 342 2.10 9.31 -16.97
CA GLU A 342 3.35 8.94 -17.65
C GLU A 342 3.84 10.10 -18.52
N LEU A 343 5.14 10.43 -18.40
CA LEU A 343 5.76 11.53 -19.11
C LEU A 343 6.81 11.02 -20.08
N SER A 344 6.98 11.68 -21.21
CA SER A 344 8.13 11.49 -22.12
C SER A 344 9.35 12.29 -21.68
N ILE A 345 9.21 13.14 -20.66
CA ILE A 345 10.28 13.92 -20.02
C ILE A 345 10.57 13.41 -18.62
N SER A 346 11.61 13.90 -17.96
CA SER A 346 11.97 13.52 -16.60
C SER A 346 10.89 13.96 -15.58
N PRO A 347 10.24 13.03 -14.86
CA PRO A 347 9.30 13.40 -13.81
C PRO A 347 9.96 14.09 -12.62
N LYS A 348 11.28 13.92 -12.44
CA LYS A 348 12.03 14.51 -11.31
C LYS A 348 12.03 16.02 -11.36
N ASP A 349 12.19 16.60 -12.54
CA ASP A 349 12.22 18.05 -12.72
C ASP A 349 10.86 18.66 -12.47
N VAL A 350 9.80 18.01 -12.97
CA VAL A 350 8.42 18.43 -12.72
C VAL A 350 8.06 18.33 -11.22
N ILE A 351 8.47 17.25 -10.55
CA ILE A 351 8.21 17.06 -9.12
C ILE A 351 8.97 18.09 -8.28
N ALA A 352 10.21 18.41 -8.64
CA ALA A 352 10.98 19.45 -7.96
C ALA A 352 10.31 20.83 -8.12
N SER A 353 9.92 21.19 -9.35
CA SER A 353 9.17 22.42 -9.62
C SER A 353 7.82 22.45 -8.90
N ALA A 354 7.09 21.31 -8.84
CA ALA A 354 5.84 21.20 -8.08
C ALA A 354 6.05 21.47 -6.58
N LEU A 355 7.13 20.96 -6.01
CA LEU A 355 7.48 21.20 -4.61
C LEU A 355 7.75 22.69 -4.35
N ASP A 356 8.44 23.37 -5.27
CA ASP A 356 8.66 24.82 -5.19
C ASP A 356 7.35 25.60 -5.27
N ASN A 357 6.39 25.11 -6.06
CA ASN A 357 5.03 25.66 -6.17
C ASN A 357 4.10 25.21 -5.01
N GLY A 358 4.62 24.53 -3.98
CA GLY A 358 3.85 24.09 -2.82
C GLY A 358 2.91 22.90 -3.12
N LEU A 359 3.36 21.95 -3.95
CA LEU A 359 2.65 20.71 -4.25
C LEU A 359 3.57 19.52 -4.06
N ILE A 360 3.19 18.58 -3.17
CA ILE A 360 3.94 17.35 -2.93
C ILE A 360 3.42 16.25 -3.84
N LEU A 361 4.33 15.72 -4.66
CA LEU A 361 4.13 14.59 -5.57
C LEU A 361 5.28 13.59 -5.43
N PHE A 362 5.07 12.35 -5.87
CA PHE A 362 6.11 11.33 -5.92
C PHE A 362 6.20 10.69 -7.30
N SER A 363 7.38 10.18 -7.65
CA SER A 363 7.54 9.34 -8.84
C SER A 363 7.13 7.89 -8.56
N ALA A 364 6.78 7.17 -9.63
CA ALA A 364 6.66 5.72 -9.66
C ALA A 364 7.23 5.18 -10.98
N GLY A 365 7.82 3.99 -10.96
CA GLY A 365 8.53 3.48 -12.13
C GLY A 365 9.64 4.42 -12.57
N THR A 366 9.85 4.55 -13.88
CA THR A 366 10.90 5.40 -14.48
C THR A 366 10.44 6.82 -14.78
N ASN A 367 9.21 6.99 -15.26
CA ASN A 367 8.72 8.25 -15.85
C ASN A 367 7.27 8.60 -15.51
N VAL A 368 6.80 8.16 -14.34
CA VAL A 368 5.44 8.42 -13.89
C VAL A 368 5.43 9.38 -12.70
N ILE A 369 4.58 10.39 -12.76
CA ILE A 369 4.16 11.17 -11.59
C ILE A 369 3.02 10.43 -10.94
N ARG A 370 3.19 10.06 -9.66
CA ARG A 370 2.18 9.36 -8.86
C ARG A 370 1.45 10.31 -7.95
N MET A 371 0.13 10.19 -7.92
CA MET A 371 -0.80 10.92 -7.08
C MET A 371 -1.58 9.92 -6.20
N VAL A 372 -1.36 10.02 -4.90
CA VAL A 372 -2.01 9.18 -3.87
C VAL A 372 -2.42 10.05 -2.67
N PRO A 373 -3.25 11.10 -2.89
CA PRO A 373 -3.59 12.08 -1.86
C PRO A 373 -4.34 11.48 -0.67
N PRO A 374 -4.52 12.22 0.43
CA PRO A 374 -5.50 11.86 1.45
C PRO A 374 -6.89 11.63 0.83
N LEU A 375 -7.67 10.66 1.36
CA LEU A 375 -8.97 10.30 0.79
C LEU A 375 -10.08 11.33 1.09
N VAL A 376 -9.73 12.35 1.85
CA VAL A 376 -10.60 13.46 2.23
C VAL A 376 -10.44 14.69 1.33
N ILE A 377 -9.62 14.64 0.27
CA ILE A 377 -9.51 15.73 -0.69
C ILE A 377 -10.86 16.05 -1.31
N THR A 378 -11.02 17.31 -1.70
CA THR A 378 -12.21 17.84 -2.38
C THR A 378 -11.91 18.15 -3.85
N LYS A 379 -12.95 18.48 -4.64
CA LYS A 379 -12.78 18.97 -6.01
C LYS A 379 -11.98 20.27 -6.07
N SER A 380 -12.10 21.13 -5.05
CA SER A 380 -11.31 22.36 -4.96
C SER A 380 -9.81 22.05 -4.76
N ASP A 381 -9.47 21.02 -3.98
CA ASP A 381 -8.07 20.58 -3.82
C ASP A 381 -7.53 20.00 -5.14
N VAL A 382 -8.38 19.34 -5.92
CA VAL A 382 -8.01 18.87 -7.27
C VAL A 382 -7.75 20.06 -8.20
N ASP A 383 -8.61 21.08 -8.22
CA ASP A 383 -8.40 22.27 -9.07
C ASP A 383 -7.11 22.98 -8.68
N GLU A 384 -6.84 23.18 -7.39
CA GLU A 384 -5.59 23.76 -6.90
C GLU A 384 -4.36 22.92 -7.32
N MET A 385 -4.45 21.60 -7.20
CA MET A 385 -3.39 20.68 -7.62
C MET A 385 -3.09 20.84 -9.12
N ILE A 386 -4.13 20.86 -9.96
CA ILE A 386 -3.98 21.07 -11.41
C ILE A 386 -3.31 22.41 -11.73
N ASP A 387 -3.71 23.48 -11.04
CA ASP A 387 -3.13 24.81 -11.25
C ASP A 387 -1.64 24.86 -10.86
N LYS A 388 -1.28 24.21 -9.73
CA LYS A 388 0.11 24.10 -9.27
C LYS A 388 0.94 23.20 -10.21
N LEU A 389 0.36 22.10 -10.68
CA LEU A 389 1.02 21.18 -11.60
C LEU A 389 1.29 21.83 -12.96
N LYS A 390 0.33 22.59 -13.52
CA LYS A 390 0.50 23.38 -14.76
C LYS A 390 1.62 24.42 -14.65
N LYS A 391 1.82 25.01 -13.47
CA LYS A 391 2.95 25.93 -13.22
C LYS A 391 4.30 25.22 -13.11
N SER A 392 4.27 23.92 -12.99
CA SER A 392 5.48 23.10 -12.76
C SER A 392 5.98 22.42 -14.05
N PHE A 393 5.22 22.57 -15.11
CA PHE A 393 5.59 22.17 -16.49
C PHE A 393 6.45 23.26 -17.15
#